data_aed48c0967d957eb119389e0fa5fa589
#
_entry.id   aed48c0967d957eb119389e0fa5fa589
#
_cell.length_a   1.000
_cell.length_b   1.000
_cell.length_c   1.000
_cell.angle_alpha   90.00
_cell.angle_beta   90.00
_cell.angle_gamma   90.00
#
_symmetry.space_group_name_H-M   'P 1'
#
loop_
_entity.id
_entity.type
_entity.pdbx_description
1 polymer ?
#
loop_
_entity_poly.entity_id
_entity_poly.type
_entity_poly.pdbx_seq_one_letter_code
_entity_poly.pdbx_strand_id
1 'polypeptide(L)'
;YKFLQYFFKYEFAYDVDKTPEHYVRKNIKAFIDDAILMPHPTLPDTYNLTSLGFRKLQLLSRFLKTYFESYWIVLNYFMQHPQNSIKSKDRLKKIEAIGNRMYKKKEIERKEALSAINYKNGVEFFTTNGVKGSDDNEKIVFYADTIHKYLNCI
;
A
#
# COMPACT_ATOMS: atom_id res chain seq x y z
N TYR A 1 -3.08 -11.17 2.31
CA TYR A 1 -4.41 -10.57 2.28
C TYR A 1 -4.69 -9.73 3.55
N LYS A 2 -4.64 -10.32 4.76
CA LYS A 2 -4.89 -9.61 6.05
C LYS A 2 -4.05 -8.33 6.21
N PHE A 3 -2.78 -8.36 5.80
CA PHE A 3 -1.91 -7.20 5.82
C PHE A 3 -2.43 -6.09 4.89
N LEU A 4 -2.75 -6.40 3.63
CA LEU A 4 -3.25 -5.40 2.68
C LEU A 4 -4.61 -4.85 3.10
N GLN A 5 -5.49 -5.69 3.65
CA GLN A 5 -6.76 -5.28 4.20
C GLN A 5 -6.59 -4.29 5.36
N TYR A 6 -5.63 -4.54 6.25
CA TYR A 6 -5.29 -3.63 7.34
C TYR A 6 -4.66 -2.33 6.84
N PHE A 7 -3.65 -2.45 5.97
CA PHE A 7 -2.83 -1.31 5.53
C PHE A 7 -3.61 -0.35 4.62
N PHE A 8 -4.46 -0.89 3.75
CA PHE A 8 -5.25 -0.11 2.80
C PHE A 8 -6.75 -0.11 3.13
N LYS A 9 -7.10 -0.17 4.40
CA LYS A 9 -8.51 -0.19 4.85
C LYS A 9 -9.33 1.03 4.42
N TYR A 10 -8.69 2.13 4.11
CA TYR A 10 -9.33 3.36 3.64
C TYR A 10 -9.31 3.51 2.11
N GLU A 11 -8.57 2.64 1.40
CA GLU A 11 -8.45 2.68 -0.05
C GLU A 11 -9.45 1.74 -0.75
N PHE A 12 -9.72 0.59 -0.12
CA PHE A 12 -10.55 -0.45 -0.72
C PHE A 12 -11.74 -0.79 0.16
N ALA A 13 -12.91 -0.97 -0.48
CA ALA A 13 -14.07 -1.52 0.20
C ALA A 13 -13.89 -3.03 0.43
N TYR A 14 -14.03 -3.45 1.67
CA TYR A 14 -13.99 -4.85 2.06
C TYR A 14 -15.37 -5.27 2.58
N ASP A 15 -15.84 -6.43 2.12
CA ASP A 15 -17.06 -7.03 2.65
C ASP A 15 -16.73 -7.64 4.03
N VAL A 16 -17.30 -7.07 5.08
CA VAL A 16 -17.03 -7.47 6.47
C VAL A 16 -17.64 -8.83 6.82
N ASP A 17 -18.64 -9.28 6.05
CA ASP A 17 -19.33 -10.53 6.28
C ASP A 17 -18.57 -11.76 5.74
N LYS A 18 -17.49 -11.54 4.99
CA LYS A 18 -16.69 -12.61 4.39
C LYS A 18 -15.30 -12.71 5.00
N THR A 19 -14.91 -13.97 5.27
CA THR A 19 -13.57 -14.22 5.82
C THR A 19 -12.46 -13.99 4.78
N PRO A 20 -11.24 -13.66 5.20
CA PRO A 20 -10.08 -13.57 4.30
C PRO A 20 -9.88 -14.85 3.48
N GLU A 21 -10.12 -16.01 4.06
CA GLU A 21 -10.01 -17.34 3.43
C GLU A 21 -10.97 -17.48 2.26
N HIS A 22 -12.20 -16.96 2.39
CA HIS A 22 -13.18 -16.95 1.30
C HIS A 22 -12.64 -16.18 0.08
N TYR A 23 -12.08 -14.99 0.28
CA TYR A 23 -11.50 -14.20 -0.80
C TYR A 23 -10.29 -14.86 -1.43
N VAL A 24 -9.40 -15.44 -0.63
CA VAL A 24 -8.23 -16.17 -1.13
C VAL A 24 -8.67 -17.33 -2.03
N ARG A 25 -9.59 -18.18 -1.58
CA ARG A 25 -10.11 -19.31 -2.38
C ARG A 25 -10.77 -18.85 -3.68
N LYS A 26 -11.63 -17.80 -3.60
CA LYS A 26 -12.27 -17.22 -4.78
C LYS A 26 -11.24 -16.71 -5.80
N ASN A 27 -10.22 -16.01 -5.32
CA ASN A 27 -9.17 -15.47 -6.19
C ASN A 27 -8.27 -16.56 -6.77
N ILE A 28 -7.94 -17.61 -6.00
CA ILE A 28 -7.20 -18.77 -6.52
C ILE A 28 -7.97 -19.42 -7.67
N LYS A 29 -9.28 -19.65 -7.49
CA LYS A 29 -10.11 -20.21 -8.56
C LYS A 29 -10.09 -19.32 -9.81
N ALA A 30 -10.34 -18.01 -9.67
CA ALA A 30 -10.26 -17.07 -10.79
C ALA A 30 -8.89 -17.08 -11.46
N PHE A 31 -7.81 -17.16 -10.69
CA PHE A 31 -6.45 -17.23 -11.24
C PHE A 31 -6.17 -18.54 -11.99
N ILE A 32 -6.80 -19.64 -11.61
CA ILE A 32 -6.72 -20.89 -12.37
C ILE A 32 -7.52 -20.76 -13.67
N ASP A 33 -8.76 -20.25 -13.61
CA ASP A 33 -9.62 -20.04 -14.78
C ASP A 33 -8.97 -19.09 -15.80
N ASP A 34 -8.21 -18.10 -15.34
CA ASP A 34 -7.47 -17.13 -16.16
C ASP A 34 -6.07 -17.61 -16.58
N ALA A 35 -5.72 -18.86 -16.30
CA ALA A 35 -4.40 -19.45 -16.56
C ALA A 35 -3.22 -18.65 -15.94
N ILE A 36 -3.46 -17.95 -14.85
CA ILE A 36 -2.42 -17.29 -14.04
C ILE A 36 -1.71 -18.32 -13.17
N LEU A 37 -2.51 -19.20 -12.54
CA LEU A 37 -2.03 -20.32 -11.74
C LEU A 37 -2.40 -21.64 -12.40
N MET A 38 -1.55 -22.65 -12.20
CA MET A 38 -1.79 -24.04 -12.60
C MET A 38 -1.65 -24.93 -11.38
N PRO A 39 -2.65 -25.77 -11.06
CA PRO A 39 -2.55 -26.71 -9.96
C PRO A 39 -1.33 -27.63 -10.10
N HIS A 40 -0.66 -27.92 -8.99
CA HIS A 40 0.42 -28.88 -9.01
C HIS A 40 -0.14 -30.31 -9.22
N PRO A 41 0.45 -31.13 -10.10
CA PRO A 41 -0.15 -32.41 -10.50
C PRO A 41 -0.29 -33.43 -9.37
N THR A 42 0.54 -33.34 -8.33
CA THR A 42 0.60 -34.34 -7.25
C THR A 42 0.46 -33.77 -5.84
N LEU A 43 0.65 -32.47 -5.66
CA LEU A 43 0.59 -31.83 -4.35
C LEU A 43 -0.72 -31.04 -4.19
N PRO A 44 -1.59 -31.42 -3.24
CA PRO A 44 -2.82 -30.67 -2.99
C PRO A 44 -2.53 -29.24 -2.52
N ASP A 45 -3.43 -28.32 -2.84
CA ASP A 45 -3.35 -26.89 -2.47
C ASP A 45 -2.03 -26.19 -2.88
N THR A 46 -1.33 -26.76 -3.84
CA THR A 46 -0.08 -26.22 -4.39
C THR A 46 -0.30 -25.78 -5.83
N TYR A 47 0.23 -24.65 -6.19
CA TYR A 47 0.02 -24.02 -7.49
C TYR A 47 1.34 -23.52 -8.08
N ASN A 48 1.50 -23.70 -9.39
CA ASN A 48 2.60 -23.15 -10.15
C ASN A 48 2.15 -21.84 -10.82
N LEU A 49 2.99 -20.84 -10.78
CA LEU A 49 2.77 -19.60 -11.51
C LEU A 49 3.15 -19.80 -12.98
N THR A 50 2.23 -19.49 -13.89
CA THR A 50 2.51 -19.56 -15.33
C THR A 50 3.30 -18.32 -15.79
N SER A 51 3.94 -18.40 -16.96
CA SER A 51 4.63 -17.24 -17.57
C SER A 51 3.66 -16.10 -17.89
N LEU A 52 2.42 -16.41 -18.28
CA LEU A 52 1.35 -15.43 -18.46
C LEU A 52 0.94 -14.83 -17.10
N GLY A 53 0.81 -15.69 -16.10
CA GLY A 53 0.47 -15.29 -14.73
C GLY A 53 1.51 -14.35 -14.13
N PHE A 54 2.78 -14.63 -14.31
CA PHE A 54 3.86 -13.76 -13.85
C PHE A 54 3.70 -12.34 -14.40
N ARG A 55 3.47 -12.20 -15.72
CA ARG A 55 3.26 -10.88 -16.35
C ARG A 55 2.01 -10.17 -15.85
N LYS A 56 0.89 -10.89 -15.71
CA LYS A 56 -0.35 -10.32 -15.17
C LYS A 56 -0.20 -9.86 -13.72
N LEU A 57 0.43 -10.67 -12.85
CA LEU A 57 0.67 -10.30 -11.45
C LEU A 57 1.63 -9.14 -11.32
N GLN A 58 2.64 -9.05 -12.18
CA GLN A 58 3.54 -7.91 -12.23
C GLN A 58 2.82 -6.60 -12.59
N LEU A 59 1.82 -6.66 -13.47
CA LEU A 59 0.97 -5.51 -13.78
C LEU A 59 0.11 -5.10 -12.58
N LEU A 60 -0.50 -6.06 -11.89
CA LEU A 60 -1.32 -5.81 -10.69
C LEU A 60 -0.48 -5.27 -9.52
N SER A 61 0.75 -5.77 -9.36
CA SER A 61 1.65 -5.27 -8.32
C SER A 61 1.99 -3.80 -8.51
N ARG A 62 2.18 -3.36 -9.77
CA ARG A 62 2.41 -1.95 -10.09
C ARG A 62 1.26 -1.02 -9.67
N PHE A 63 0.03 -1.52 -9.65
CA PHE A 63 -1.11 -0.77 -9.15
C PHE A 63 -0.98 -0.53 -7.63
N LEU A 64 -0.60 -1.55 -6.87
CA LEU A 64 -0.38 -1.41 -5.42
C LEU A 64 0.77 -0.46 -5.08
N LYS A 65 1.80 -0.39 -5.93
CA LYS A 65 2.93 0.52 -5.76
C LYS A 65 2.48 1.97 -5.59
N THR A 66 1.49 2.40 -6.34
CA THR A 66 0.91 3.75 -6.26
C THR A 66 0.46 4.10 -4.84
N TYR A 67 -0.21 3.19 -4.16
CA TYR A 67 -0.68 3.40 -2.79
C TYR A 67 0.46 3.38 -1.78
N PHE A 68 1.42 2.46 -1.91
CA PHE A 68 2.59 2.43 -1.04
C PHE A 68 3.42 3.71 -1.17
N GLU A 69 3.63 4.21 -2.38
CA GLU A 69 4.32 5.48 -2.61
C GLU A 69 3.55 6.68 -2.04
N SER A 70 2.21 6.71 -2.19
CA SER A 70 1.38 7.75 -1.57
C SER A 70 1.51 7.75 -0.04
N TYR A 71 1.47 6.57 0.58
CA TYR A 71 1.63 6.42 2.03
C TYR A 71 3.06 6.75 2.47
N TRP A 72 4.06 6.43 1.66
CA TRP A 72 5.44 6.84 1.90
C TRP A 72 5.59 8.37 1.94
N ILE A 73 4.96 9.09 1.01
CA ILE A 73 4.93 10.56 1.01
C ILE A 73 4.31 11.09 2.31
N VAL A 74 3.19 10.53 2.73
CA VAL A 74 2.51 10.93 3.97
C VAL A 74 3.38 10.64 5.20
N LEU A 75 4.03 9.49 5.26
CA LEU A 75 4.93 9.14 6.36
C LEU A 75 6.12 10.10 6.41
N ASN A 76 6.71 10.48 5.27
CA ASN A 76 7.75 11.49 5.19
C ASN A 76 7.31 12.85 5.75
N TYR A 77 6.04 13.22 5.58
CA TYR A 77 5.50 14.40 6.22
C TYR A 77 5.55 14.28 7.75
N PHE A 78 5.09 13.15 8.31
CA PHE A 78 5.14 12.93 9.78
C PHE A 78 6.57 12.91 10.33
N MET A 79 7.52 12.36 9.60
CA MET A 79 8.93 12.35 9.97
C MET A 79 9.52 13.77 10.10
N GLN A 80 9.03 14.74 9.34
CA GLN A 80 9.55 16.10 9.28
C GLN A 80 8.82 17.08 10.21
N HIS A 81 7.70 16.68 10.80
CA HIS A 81 6.85 17.61 11.55
C HIS A 81 6.46 17.01 12.91
N PRO A 82 6.73 17.74 14.03
CA PRO A 82 6.29 17.30 15.36
C PRO A 82 4.76 17.34 15.46
N GLN A 83 4.24 16.65 16.49
CA GLN A 83 2.82 16.59 16.76
C GLN A 83 2.22 18.00 16.89
N ASN A 84 1.03 18.19 16.32
CA ASN A 84 0.25 19.43 16.38
C ASN A 84 0.91 20.69 15.79
N SER A 85 2.01 20.56 15.07
CA SER A 85 2.72 21.71 14.49
C SER A 85 1.96 22.44 13.38
N ILE A 86 0.90 21.81 12.79
CA ILE A 86 0.24 22.35 11.59
C ILE A 86 -1.27 22.09 11.61
N LYS A 87 -2.05 23.11 11.25
CA LYS A 87 -3.50 23.02 11.05
C LYS A 87 -3.82 22.02 9.92
N SER A 88 -4.90 21.28 10.05
CA SER A 88 -5.32 20.24 9.09
C SER A 88 -5.38 20.73 7.64
N LYS A 89 -5.83 21.97 7.40
CA LYS A 89 -5.93 22.57 6.06
C LYS A 89 -4.56 22.77 5.38
N ASP A 90 -3.53 23.09 6.15
CA ASP A 90 -2.18 23.33 5.62
C ASP A 90 -1.39 22.03 5.50
N ARG A 91 -1.81 20.97 6.20
CA ARG A 91 -1.17 19.66 6.17
C ARG A 91 -1.15 19.07 4.75
N LEU A 92 -2.29 19.04 4.07
CA LEU A 92 -2.37 18.49 2.72
C LEU A 92 -1.46 19.24 1.74
N LYS A 93 -1.43 20.57 1.79
CA LYS A 93 -0.54 21.37 0.93
C LYS A 93 0.93 21.02 1.15
N LYS A 94 1.33 20.78 2.40
CA LYS A 94 2.71 20.37 2.72
C LYS A 94 3.02 18.97 2.23
N ILE A 95 2.09 18.02 2.38
CA ILE A 95 2.22 16.66 1.86
C ILE A 95 2.36 16.70 0.33
N GLU A 96 1.54 17.49 -0.37
CA GLU A 96 1.64 17.69 -1.82
C GLU A 96 3.00 18.25 -2.22
N ALA A 97 3.52 19.23 -1.49
CA ALA A 97 4.85 19.82 -1.76
C ALA A 97 5.97 18.77 -1.56
N ILE A 98 5.87 17.93 -0.52
CA ILE A 98 6.81 16.83 -0.29
C ILE A 98 6.72 15.81 -1.43
N GLY A 99 5.52 15.36 -1.80
CA GLY A 99 5.30 14.41 -2.89
C GLY A 99 5.87 14.89 -4.22
N ASN A 100 5.59 16.15 -4.59
CA ASN A 100 6.13 16.74 -5.81
C ASN A 100 7.66 16.81 -5.80
N ARG A 101 8.28 17.11 -4.65
CA ARG A 101 9.73 17.10 -4.50
C ARG A 101 10.31 15.68 -4.66
N MET A 102 9.70 14.68 -3.99
CA MET A 102 10.12 13.29 -4.07
C MET A 102 10.00 12.74 -5.49
N TYR A 103 8.91 13.07 -6.20
CA TYR A 103 8.73 12.68 -7.59
C TYR A 103 9.80 13.30 -8.51
N LYS A 104 10.09 14.60 -8.36
CA LYS A 104 11.16 15.28 -9.13
C LYS A 104 12.54 14.67 -8.87
N LYS A 105 12.80 14.21 -7.66
CA LYS A 105 14.06 13.54 -7.26
C LYS A 105 14.10 12.06 -7.63
N LYS A 106 13.02 11.50 -8.20
CA LYS A 106 12.86 10.06 -8.49
C LYS A 106 12.93 9.17 -7.24
N GLU A 107 12.59 9.70 -6.07
CA GLU A 107 12.41 8.94 -4.82
C GLU A 107 11.10 8.16 -4.83
N ILE A 108 10.15 8.55 -5.67
CA ILE A 108 8.94 7.81 -6.05
C ILE A 108 8.82 7.78 -7.57
N GLU A 109 8.22 6.72 -8.11
CA GLU A 109 8.15 6.49 -9.55
C GLU A 109 6.79 6.84 -10.16
N ARG A 110 5.71 6.71 -9.36
CA ARG A 110 4.36 6.82 -9.85
C ARG A 110 3.82 8.25 -9.69
N LYS A 111 3.47 8.88 -10.81
CA LYS A 111 2.80 10.19 -10.77
C LYS A 111 1.42 10.09 -10.12
N GLU A 112 0.75 8.95 -10.26
CA GLU A 112 -0.56 8.65 -9.67
C GLU A 112 -0.50 8.60 -8.13
N ALA A 113 0.69 8.43 -7.54
CA ALA A 113 0.90 8.54 -6.10
C ALA A 113 0.71 9.96 -5.57
N LEU A 114 0.75 10.99 -6.44
CA LEU A 114 0.49 12.38 -6.10
C LEU A 114 -1.02 12.65 -6.03
N SER A 115 -1.73 11.91 -5.21
CA SER A 115 -3.19 11.94 -5.08
C SER A 115 -3.62 12.51 -3.74
N ALA A 116 -4.37 13.61 -3.76
CA ALA A 116 -4.92 14.23 -2.55
C ALA A 116 -5.86 13.29 -1.78
N ILE A 117 -6.54 12.36 -2.46
CA ILE A 117 -7.40 11.35 -1.84
C ILE A 117 -6.54 10.35 -1.08
N ASN A 118 -5.52 9.78 -1.72
CA ASN A 118 -4.61 8.83 -1.09
C ASN A 118 -3.87 9.47 0.10
N TYR A 119 -3.53 10.76 0.01
CA TYR A 119 -2.92 11.48 1.12
C TYR A 119 -3.86 11.59 2.33
N LYS A 120 -5.15 11.89 2.10
CA LYS A 120 -6.14 11.92 3.19
C LYS A 120 -6.27 10.54 3.84
N ASN A 121 -6.37 9.49 3.04
CA ASN A 121 -6.47 8.11 3.51
C ASN A 121 -5.21 7.68 4.28
N GLY A 122 -4.03 8.03 3.78
CA GLY A 122 -2.76 7.79 4.46
C GLY A 122 -2.65 8.55 5.79
N VAL A 123 -3.07 9.82 5.84
CA VAL A 123 -3.12 10.59 7.08
C VAL A 123 -4.06 9.92 8.09
N GLU A 124 -5.25 9.54 7.66
CA GLU A 124 -6.24 8.84 8.50
C GLU A 124 -5.66 7.52 9.02
N PHE A 125 -5.04 6.72 8.15
CA PHE A 125 -4.39 5.47 8.54
C PHE A 125 -3.34 5.70 9.62
N PHE A 126 -2.37 6.58 9.40
CA PHE A 126 -1.28 6.80 10.34
C PHE A 126 -1.76 7.39 11.66
N THR A 127 -2.66 8.38 11.63
CA THR A 127 -3.17 9.00 12.86
C THR A 127 -3.99 8.03 13.70
N THR A 128 -4.84 7.21 13.07
CA THR A 128 -5.63 6.17 13.77
C THR A 128 -4.72 5.10 14.40
N ASN A 129 -3.56 4.85 13.79
CA ASN A 129 -2.56 3.91 14.30
C ASN A 129 -1.52 4.57 15.23
N GLY A 130 -1.78 5.82 15.63
CA GLY A 130 -1.02 6.54 16.65
C GLY A 130 0.28 7.16 16.17
N VAL A 131 0.45 7.41 14.87
CA VAL A 131 1.52 8.27 14.34
C VAL A 131 0.96 9.67 14.24
N LYS A 132 1.42 10.57 15.10
CA LYS A 132 0.94 11.96 15.18
C LYS A 132 1.97 12.98 14.73
N GLY A 133 3.25 12.61 14.72
CA GLY A 133 4.37 13.47 14.33
C GLY A 133 5.71 12.80 14.50
N SER A 134 6.80 13.54 14.31
CA SER A 134 8.19 13.05 14.39
C SER A 134 8.56 12.42 15.74
N ASP A 135 7.79 12.70 16.79
CA ASP A 135 8.04 12.19 18.14
C ASP A 135 7.68 10.69 18.29
N ASP A 136 6.87 10.14 17.36
CA ASP A 136 6.45 8.73 17.33
C ASP A 136 7.46 7.83 16.57
N ASN A 137 8.75 7.98 16.86
CA ASN A 137 9.85 7.40 16.10
C ASN A 137 9.75 5.88 15.90
N GLU A 138 9.40 5.11 16.93
CA GLU A 138 9.28 3.64 16.82
C GLU A 138 8.24 3.21 15.78
N LYS A 139 7.07 3.87 15.78
CA LYS A 139 6.00 3.59 14.81
C LYS A 139 6.38 4.04 13.41
N ILE A 140 7.03 5.18 13.29
CA ILE A 140 7.53 5.69 12.02
C ILE A 140 8.51 4.71 11.40
N VAL A 141 9.49 4.22 12.16
CA VAL A 141 10.47 3.22 11.70
C VAL A 141 9.75 1.94 11.26
N PHE A 142 8.83 1.42 12.07
CA PHE A 142 8.06 0.23 11.73
C PHE A 142 7.32 0.36 10.40
N TYR A 143 6.62 1.50 10.17
CA TYR A 143 5.90 1.71 8.92
C TYR A 143 6.82 2.00 7.74
N ALA A 144 7.93 2.70 7.96
CA ALA A 144 8.95 2.93 6.93
C ALA A 144 9.52 1.61 6.41
N ASP A 145 9.97 0.75 7.32
CA ASP A 145 10.50 -0.58 6.97
C ASP A 145 9.46 -1.44 6.26
N THR A 146 8.21 -1.38 6.73
CA THR A 146 7.10 -2.09 6.10
C THR A 146 6.87 -1.62 4.67
N ILE A 147 6.76 -0.30 4.44
CA ILE A 147 6.56 0.27 3.11
C ILE A 147 7.73 -0.09 2.18
N HIS A 148 8.97 0.10 2.63
CA HIS A 148 10.16 -0.23 1.84
C HIS A 148 10.25 -1.71 1.49
N LYS A 149 9.94 -2.60 2.43
CA LYS A 149 9.87 -4.04 2.15
C LYS A 149 8.94 -4.35 0.97
N TYR A 150 7.74 -3.76 0.95
CA TYR A 150 6.79 -4.00 -0.14
C TYR A 150 7.19 -3.28 -1.44
N LEU A 151 7.68 -2.05 -1.39
CA LEU A 151 8.17 -1.33 -2.56
C LEU A 151 9.32 -2.06 -3.26
N ASN A 152 10.20 -2.73 -2.50
CA ASN A 152 11.30 -3.52 -3.06
C ASN A 152 10.85 -4.87 -3.66
N CYS A 153 9.64 -5.33 -3.34
CA CYS A 153 9.07 -6.56 -3.90
C CYS A 153 8.22 -6.34 -5.17
N ILE A 154 7.90 -5.09 -5.48
CA ILE A 154 7.02 -4.68 -6.59
C ILE A 154 7.84 -3.86 -7.60
#